data_5949593a5c2de0337e5d79da986f6a2d
#
_entry.id   5949593a5c2de0337e5d79da986f6a2d
#
_cell.length_a   1.000
_cell.length_b   1.000
_cell.length_c   1.000
_cell.angle_alpha   90.00
_cell.angle_beta   90.00
_cell.angle_gamma   90.00
#
_symmetry.space_group_name_H-M   'P 1'
#
loop_
_entity.id
_entity.type
_entity.pdbx_description
1 polymer ?
#
loop_
_entity_poly.entity_id
_entity_poly.type
_entity_poly.pdbx_seq_one_letter_code
_entity_poly.pdbx_strand_id
1 'polypeptide(L)' 'MMNMNWVYWGRLYESKFQAGCLVKRMSEDWWIYGYESPQEIEIFQSKKGRYGVRYIL' A
#
# COMPACT_ATOMS: atom_id res chain seq x y z
N MET A 1 16.65 6.99 -17.26
CA MET A 1 16.54 5.95 -16.24
C MET A 1 15.42 6.25 -15.26
N MET A 2 14.61 5.28 -15.01
CA MET A 2 13.48 5.47 -14.12
C MET A 2 13.88 5.26 -12.67
N ASN A 3 13.47 6.20 -11.86
CA ASN A 3 13.59 6.04 -10.42
C ASN A 3 12.29 5.46 -9.90
N MET A 4 12.35 4.20 -9.52
CA MET A 4 11.18 3.55 -8.95
C MET A 4 11.24 3.71 -7.44
N ASN A 5 10.64 4.80 -6.98
CA ASN A 5 10.64 5.10 -5.57
C ASN A 5 9.36 4.57 -4.93
N TRP A 6 9.55 3.66 -3.99
CA TRP A 6 8.45 3.15 -3.21
C TRP A 6 7.97 4.20 -2.22
N VAL A 7 6.67 4.42 -2.21
CA VAL A 7 6.01 5.27 -1.22
C VAL A 7 5.44 4.35 -0.16
N TYR A 8 5.79 4.60 1.09
CA TYR A 8 5.32 3.77 2.19
C TYR A 8 4.11 4.42 2.83
N TRP A 9 3.03 3.66 2.92
CA TRP A 9 1.85 4.12 3.62
C TRP A 9 2.19 4.36 5.09
N GLY A 10 1.74 5.48 5.65
CA GLY A 10 2.17 5.93 6.97
C GLY A 10 1.60 5.15 8.15
N ARG A 11 0.93 4.04 7.91
CA ARG A 11 0.33 3.25 8.96
C ARG A 11 0.67 1.77 8.81
N LEU A 12 0.97 1.10 9.92
CA LEU A 12 1.15 -0.34 9.96
C LEU A 12 -0.11 -0.97 10.55
N TYR A 13 -0.40 -2.17 10.08
CA TYR A 13 -1.58 -2.93 10.51
C TYR A 13 -1.15 -4.19 11.23
N GLU A 14 -1.99 -4.67 12.14
CA GLU A 14 -1.68 -5.85 12.91
C GLU A 14 -1.94 -7.14 12.16
N SER A 15 -2.77 -7.11 11.13
CA SER A 15 -3.05 -8.29 10.32
C SER A 15 -2.88 -8.00 8.85
N LYS A 16 -2.55 -9.06 8.11
CA LYS A 16 -2.45 -8.98 6.66
C LYS A 16 -3.80 -8.64 6.03
N PHE A 17 -4.87 -9.08 6.65
CA PHE A 17 -6.22 -8.79 6.18
C PHE A 17 -6.50 -7.29 6.19
N GLN A 18 -6.11 -6.60 7.26
CA GLN A 18 -6.30 -5.15 7.34
C GLN A 18 -5.50 -4.42 6.28
N ALA A 19 -4.24 -4.82 6.09
CA ALA A 19 -3.42 -4.23 5.02
C ALA A 19 -4.01 -4.51 3.66
N GLY A 20 -4.57 -5.69 3.45
CA GLY A 20 -5.23 -6.07 2.21
C GLY A 20 -6.44 -5.21 1.89
N CYS A 21 -7.17 -4.77 2.90
CA CYS A 21 -8.30 -3.86 2.69
C CYS A 21 -7.84 -2.52 2.11
N LEU A 22 -6.71 -2.00 2.59
CA LEU A 22 -6.15 -0.78 2.04
C LEU A 22 -5.68 -0.99 0.60
N VAL A 23 -5.01 -2.11 0.34
CA VAL A 23 -4.55 -2.44 -1.02
C VAL A 23 -5.72 -2.47 -1.98
N LYS A 24 -6.82 -3.07 -1.57
CA LYS A 24 -8.02 -3.14 -2.41
C LYS A 24 -8.57 -1.74 -2.70
N ARG A 25 -8.64 -0.88 -1.70
CA ARG A 25 -9.12 0.49 -1.91
C ARG A 25 -8.23 1.25 -2.87
N MET A 26 -6.93 1.10 -2.74
CA MET A 26 -5.98 1.83 -3.59
C MET A 26 -5.93 1.30 -5.01
N SER A 27 -6.16 0.01 -5.21
CA SER A 27 -6.06 -0.58 -6.53
C SER A 27 -7.39 -0.62 -7.29
N GLU A 28 -8.51 -0.71 -6.59
CA GLU A 28 -9.83 -0.85 -7.23
C GLU A 28 -10.73 0.37 -7.04
N ASP A 29 -10.66 1.01 -5.88
CA ASP A 29 -11.55 2.10 -5.53
C ASP A 29 -10.82 3.43 -5.32
N TRP A 30 -9.62 3.55 -5.89
CA TRP A 30 -8.77 4.72 -5.68
C TRP A 30 -9.48 6.04 -5.99
N TRP A 31 -10.31 6.05 -7.02
CA TRP A 31 -11.00 7.26 -7.46
C TRP A 31 -12.09 7.68 -6.47
N ILE A 32 -12.67 6.74 -5.72
CA ILE A 32 -13.70 7.07 -4.71
C ILE A 32 -13.08 7.75 -3.50
N TYR A 33 -11.88 7.28 -3.11
CA TYR A 33 -11.22 7.75 -1.89
C TYR A 33 -10.21 8.87 -2.14
N GLY A 34 -10.05 9.31 -3.37
CA GLY A 34 -9.13 10.39 -3.69
C GLY A 34 -7.67 9.96 -3.79
N TYR A 35 -7.39 8.68 -3.89
CA TYR A 35 -6.05 8.19 -4.11
C TYR A 35 -5.68 8.28 -5.59
N GLU A 36 -4.38 8.34 -5.88
CA GLU A 36 -3.90 8.17 -7.24
C GLU A 36 -3.77 6.68 -7.51
N SER A 37 -4.05 6.27 -8.76
CA SER A 37 -3.92 4.87 -9.14
C SER A 37 -2.44 4.46 -9.12
N PRO A 38 -2.03 3.54 -8.27
CA PRO A 38 -0.62 3.13 -8.21
C PRO A 38 -0.28 2.22 -9.39
N GLN A 39 0.97 2.29 -9.85
CA GLN A 39 1.47 1.37 -10.85
C GLN A 39 1.75 0.01 -10.25
N GLU A 40 2.26 -0.01 -9.05
CA GLU A 40 2.49 -1.22 -8.28
C GLU A 40 2.12 -0.97 -6.83
N ILE A 41 1.66 -2.01 -6.16
CA ILE A 41 1.31 -1.94 -4.76
C ILE A 41 1.58 -3.31 -4.14
N GLU A 42 2.16 -3.32 -2.95
CA GLU A 42 2.42 -4.58 -2.25
C GLU A 42 2.34 -4.43 -0.75
N ILE A 43 2.09 -5.55 -0.09
CA ILE A 43 2.09 -5.65 1.35
C ILE A 43 3.45 -6.16 1.78
N PHE A 44 4.03 -5.56 2.81
CA PHE A 44 5.27 -6.04 3.40
C PHE A 44 5.07 -6.26 4.89
N GLN A 45 5.95 -7.04 5.48
CA GLN A 45 5.93 -7.29 6.91
C GLN A 45 7.11 -6.57 7.56
N SER A 46 6.83 -5.81 8.61
CA SER A 46 7.85 -5.10 9.35
C SER A 46 8.63 -6.05 10.24
N LYS A 47 9.75 -5.57 10.77
CA LYS A 47 10.58 -6.37 11.68
C LYS A 47 9.85 -6.81 12.92
N LYS A 48 8.84 -6.07 13.33
CA LYS A 48 8.05 -6.37 14.52
C LYS A 48 6.80 -7.21 14.23
N GLY A 49 6.68 -7.70 13.00
CA GLY A 49 5.56 -8.56 12.62
C GLY A 49 4.30 -7.84 12.20
N ARG A 50 4.33 -6.52 12.09
CA ARG A 50 3.20 -5.78 11.58
C ARG A 50 3.23 -5.72 10.06
N TYR A 51 2.10 -5.42 9.46
CA TYR A 51 1.96 -5.38 8.02
C TYR A 51 1.78 -3.95 7.54
N GLY A 52 2.51 -3.60 6.52
CA GLY A 52 2.42 -2.29 5.91
C GLY A 52 2.13 -2.39 4.42
N VAL A 53 1.86 -1.25 3.81
CA VAL A 53 1.60 -1.14 2.38
C VAL A 53 2.58 -0.16 1.79
N ARG A 54 3.13 -0.51 0.64
CA ARG A 54 3.95 0.40 -0.14
C ARG A 54 3.54 0.32 -1.60
N TYR A 55 3.77 1.39 -2.32
CA TYR A 55 3.31 1.47 -3.70
C TYR A 55 4.20 2.40 -4.51
N ILE A 56 4.06 2.28 -5.82
CA ILE A 56 4.74 3.15 -6.79
C ILE A 56 3.66 3.88 -7.59
N LEU A 57 3.77 5.18 -7.63
CA LEU A 57 2.88 6.03 -8.46
C LEU A 57 3.47 6.22 -9.88
#